data_78823d9eeb8e905e5c385791e4b75c7e
#
_entry.id   78823d9eeb8e905e5c385791e4b75c7e
#
_cell.length_a   1.000
_cell.length_b   1.000
_cell.length_c   1.000
_cell.angle_alpha   90.00
_cell.angle_beta   90.00
_cell.angle_gamma   90.00
#
_symmetry.space_group_name_H-M   'P 1'
#
loop_
_entity.id
_entity.type
_entity.pdbx_description
1 polymer ?
#
loop_
_entity_poly.entity_id
_entity_poly.type
_entity_poly.pdbx_seq_one_letter_code
_entity_poly.pdbx_strand_id
1 'polypeptide(L)'
;MELRCTADRETRLLSILRRELQLSSTLVRRLKYCSAYTVNGEPAHTDRPVRPGDVVRVCLDEPRPDYPAEDGPLSILYEDEAMLAVDKPQGMLVHPSFSRQTGTLANRLLGYYDRTGQACAVHPVSRLDRDTFGVVLLAKNAHAHALLIAAEKHKTYHAAVRGVPQPPEGMIDAPIARLSPESLLRCVRADGQPARSAYRTLRTEHGVSLLELQPLTGRTHQLRVHCAWLGCPILGDPQYGGAESGGPGQQLCAVS
;
A
#
# COMPACT_ATOMS: atom_id res chain seq x y z
N MET A 1 -1.15 7.37 -19.32
CA MET A 1 -2.33 6.48 -19.42
C MET A 1 -3.51 7.29 -19.93
N GLU A 2 -4.33 6.74 -20.85
CA GLU A 2 -5.54 7.39 -21.34
C GLU A 2 -6.79 6.61 -20.88
N LEU A 3 -7.74 7.31 -20.30
CA LEU A 3 -9.08 6.78 -20.03
C LEU A 3 -10.02 7.23 -21.14
N ARG A 4 -10.93 6.33 -21.56
CA ARG A 4 -11.92 6.61 -22.61
C ARG A 4 -13.30 6.13 -22.19
N CYS A 5 -14.31 6.96 -22.46
CA CYS A 5 -15.72 6.61 -22.28
C CYS A 5 -16.54 7.16 -23.44
N THR A 6 -17.49 6.37 -23.94
CA THR A 6 -18.50 6.85 -24.88
C THR A 6 -19.77 7.12 -24.10
N ALA A 7 -20.31 8.33 -24.23
CA ALA A 7 -21.53 8.73 -23.53
C ALA A 7 -22.75 7.96 -24.08
N ASP A 8 -23.58 7.46 -23.20
CA ASP A 8 -24.83 6.74 -23.48
C ASP A 8 -26.08 7.63 -23.42
N ARG A 9 -25.94 8.81 -22.79
CA ARG A 9 -27.01 9.78 -22.54
C ARG A 9 -26.50 11.22 -22.56
N GLU A 10 -27.44 12.15 -22.69
CA GLU A 10 -27.12 13.58 -22.53
C GLU A 10 -26.82 13.90 -21.08
N THR A 11 -25.66 14.51 -20.82
CA THR A 11 -25.19 14.87 -19.48
C THR A 11 -24.09 15.93 -19.55
N ARG A 12 -23.52 16.31 -18.40
CA ARG A 12 -22.33 17.18 -18.34
C ARG A 12 -21.06 16.35 -18.27
N LEU A 13 -19.97 16.83 -18.88
CA LEU A 13 -18.67 16.20 -18.84
C LEU A 13 -18.26 15.83 -17.39
N LEU A 14 -18.50 16.72 -16.40
CA LEU A 14 -18.22 16.43 -14.99
C LEU A 14 -18.90 15.15 -14.50
N SER A 15 -20.12 14.87 -14.95
CA SER A 15 -20.83 13.66 -14.56
C SER A 15 -20.12 12.39 -15.06
N ILE A 16 -19.69 12.40 -16.34
CA ILE A 16 -18.92 11.28 -16.92
C ILE A 16 -17.60 11.09 -16.17
N LEU A 17 -16.85 12.17 -15.95
CA LEU A 17 -15.58 12.10 -15.22
C LEU A 17 -15.74 11.50 -13.82
N ARG A 18 -16.82 11.84 -13.11
CA ARG A 18 -17.06 11.42 -11.73
C ARG A 18 -17.71 10.05 -11.59
N ARG A 19 -18.68 9.73 -12.44
CA ARG A 19 -19.52 8.53 -12.31
C ARG A 19 -19.05 7.38 -13.18
N GLU A 20 -18.76 7.66 -14.46
CA GLU A 20 -18.36 6.61 -15.41
C GLU A 20 -16.86 6.32 -15.32
N LEU A 21 -16.03 7.36 -15.31
CA LEU A 21 -14.58 7.23 -15.21
C LEU A 21 -14.08 7.22 -13.74
N GLN A 22 -14.95 7.38 -12.76
CA GLN A 22 -14.67 7.30 -11.31
C GLN A 22 -13.50 8.18 -10.84
N LEU A 23 -13.26 9.32 -11.51
CA LEU A 23 -12.19 10.23 -11.11
C LEU A 23 -12.52 10.91 -9.79
N SER A 24 -11.57 11.00 -8.86
CA SER A 24 -11.74 11.74 -7.61
C SER A 24 -11.91 13.24 -7.86
N SER A 25 -12.59 13.97 -6.96
CA SER A 25 -12.77 15.44 -7.08
C SER A 25 -11.43 16.16 -7.15
N THR A 26 -10.43 15.68 -6.40
CA THR A 26 -9.07 16.23 -6.40
C THR A 26 -8.40 16.03 -7.74
N LEU A 27 -8.52 14.84 -8.33
CA LEU A 27 -7.94 14.53 -9.64
C LEU A 27 -8.61 15.35 -10.74
N VAL A 28 -9.95 15.43 -10.76
CA VAL A 28 -10.69 16.28 -11.71
C VAL A 28 -10.22 17.73 -11.62
N ARG A 29 -10.04 18.28 -10.40
CA ARG A 29 -9.54 19.66 -10.21
C ARG A 29 -8.12 19.83 -10.74
N ARG A 30 -7.21 18.90 -10.45
CA ARG A 30 -5.82 18.91 -10.95
C ARG A 30 -5.79 18.90 -12.48
N LEU A 31 -6.49 17.97 -13.10
CA LEU A 31 -6.51 17.77 -14.54
C LEU A 31 -7.14 18.94 -15.31
N LYS A 32 -8.04 19.72 -14.69
CA LYS A 32 -8.63 20.92 -15.29
C LYS A 32 -7.60 21.95 -15.75
N TYR A 33 -6.50 22.08 -15.01
CA TYR A 33 -5.43 23.04 -15.33
C TYR A 33 -4.45 22.53 -16.42
N CYS A 34 -4.52 21.26 -16.78
CA CYS A 34 -3.63 20.64 -17.77
C CYS A 34 -4.32 20.39 -19.11
N SER A 35 -5.55 20.88 -19.32
CA SER A 35 -6.36 20.60 -20.53
C SER A 35 -6.45 19.09 -20.86
N ALA A 36 -6.50 18.25 -19.83
CA ALA A 36 -6.39 16.80 -19.93
C ALA A 36 -7.69 16.12 -20.40
N TYR A 37 -8.78 16.88 -20.58
CA TYR A 37 -10.06 16.34 -21.06
C TYR A 37 -10.35 16.75 -22.49
N THR A 38 -10.77 15.79 -23.31
CA THR A 38 -11.30 16.06 -24.64
C THR A 38 -12.66 15.41 -24.81
N VAL A 39 -13.49 16.04 -25.65
CA VAL A 39 -14.75 15.47 -26.17
C VAL A 39 -14.64 15.47 -27.67
N ASN A 40 -14.70 14.30 -28.29
CA ASN A 40 -14.48 14.08 -29.72
C ASN A 40 -13.13 14.64 -30.22
N GLY A 41 -12.09 14.60 -29.38
CA GLY A 41 -10.76 15.10 -29.69
C GLY A 41 -10.54 16.60 -29.42
N GLU A 42 -11.59 17.36 -29.10
CA GLU A 42 -11.48 18.78 -28.76
C GLU A 42 -11.36 19.00 -27.26
N PRO A 43 -10.45 19.87 -26.79
CA PRO A 43 -10.36 20.25 -25.39
C PRO A 43 -11.71 20.72 -24.82
N ALA A 44 -12.03 20.33 -23.62
CA ALA A 44 -13.32 20.60 -23.03
C ALA A 44 -13.22 21.01 -21.56
N HIS A 45 -14.15 21.88 -21.12
CA HIS A 45 -14.35 22.19 -19.71
C HIS A 45 -15.36 21.25 -19.07
N THR A 46 -15.32 21.11 -17.75
CA THR A 46 -16.15 20.18 -16.99
C THR A 46 -17.66 20.43 -17.05
N ASP A 47 -18.07 21.62 -17.42
CA ASP A 47 -19.47 22.05 -17.61
C ASP A 47 -20.02 21.79 -19.02
N ARG A 48 -19.14 21.40 -19.99
CA ARG A 48 -19.53 21.09 -21.36
C ARG A 48 -20.64 20.04 -21.40
N PRO A 49 -21.76 20.30 -22.12
CA PRO A 49 -22.75 19.28 -22.42
C PRO A 49 -22.13 18.17 -23.29
N VAL A 50 -22.45 16.93 -22.99
CA VAL A 50 -22.03 15.73 -23.73
C VAL A 50 -23.28 14.99 -24.15
N ARG A 51 -23.36 14.56 -25.42
CA ARG A 51 -24.50 13.89 -26.01
C ARG A 51 -24.22 12.39 -26.20
N PRO A 52 -25.27 11.55 -26.36
CA PRO A 52 -25.07 10.15 -26.70
C PRO A 52 -24.18 10.00 -27.95
N GLY A 53 -23.19 9.11 -27.86
CA GLY A 53 -22.21 8.88 -28.94
C GLY A 53 -20.93 9.73 -28.85
N ASP A 54 -20.91 10.79 -28.03
CA ASP A 54 -19.68 11.56 -27.80
C ASP A 54 -18.63 10.74 -27.11
N VAL A 55 -17.39 10.86 -27.56
CA VAL A 55 -16.22 10.17 -26.98
C VAL A 55 -15.47 11.11 -26.06
N VAL A 56 -15.51 10.81 -24.77
CA VAL A 56 -14.73 11.51 -23.75
C VAL A 56 -13.39 10.79 -23.58
N ARG A 57 -12.29 11.54 -23.62
CA ARG A 57 -10.95 11.04 -23.29
C ARG A 57 -10.33 11.87 -22.19
N VAL A 58 -9.56 11.20 -21.32
CA VAL A 58 -8.83 11.82 -20.22
C VAL A 58 -7.39 11.33 -20.25
N CYS A 59 -6.44 12.24 -20.41
CA CYS A 59 -5.03 11.93 -20.30
C CYS A 59 -4.58 12.05 -18.83
N LEU A 60 -4.05 10.96 -18.28
CA LEU A 60 -3.53 10.90 -16.92
C LEU A 60 -2.00 10.98 -16.97
N ASP A 61 -1.49 12.20 -17.14
CA ASP A 61 -0.06 12.44 -17.02
C ASP A 61 0.33 12.55 -15.55
N GLU A 62 1.28 11.75 -15.12
CA GLU A 62 1.81 11.77 -13.78
C GLU A 62 3.13 12.52 -13.76
N PRO A 63 3.31 13.49 -12.84
CA PRO A 63 4.61 14.13 -12.68
C PRO A 63 5.62 13.10 -12.20
N ARG A 64 6.83 13.16 -12.73
CA ARG A 64 7.93 12.33 -12.25
C ARG A 64 8.17 12.62 -10.77
N PRO A 65 8.27 11.58 -9.91
CA PRO A 65 8.60 11.76 -8.50
C PRO A 65 9.96 12.46 -8.31
N ASP A 66 10.06 13.29 -7.27
CA ASP A 66 11.26 14.05 -6.90
C ASP A 66 12.18 13.22 -5.99
N TYR A 67 12.56 12.02 -6.43
CA TYR A 67 13.58 11.20 -5.79
C TYR A 67 14.32 10.38 -6.86
N PRO A 68 15.59 10.01 -6.63
CA PRO A 68 16.42 9.38 -7.65
C PRO A 68 15.89 7.99 -8.05
N ALA A 69 15.99 7.68 -9.33
CA ALA A 69 15.85 6.33 -9.84
C ALA A 69 17.10 5.52 -9.51
N GLU A 70 16.93 4.26 -9.15
CA GLU A 70 18.04 3.35 -8.85
C GLU A 70 17.87 2.02 -9.57
N ASP A 71 18.97 1.48 -10.04
CA ASP A 71 19.00 0.12 -10.54
C ASP A 71 19.08 -0.88 -9.38
N GLY A 72 18.52 -2.04 -9.61
CA GLY A 72 18.60 -3.15 -8.67
C GLY A 72 17.55 -4.22 -8.91
N PRO A 73 17.69 -5.37 -8.26
CA PRO A 73 16.75 -6.47 -8.43
C PRO A 73 15.37 -6.11 -7.89
N LEU A 74 14.34 -6.47 -8.64
CA LEU A 74 12.93 -6.42 -8.27
C LEU A 74 12.30 -7.79 -8.54
N SER A 75 11.59 -8.32 -7.57
CA SER A 75 10.77 -9.52 -7.73
C SER A 75 9.33 -9.07 -8.00
N ILE A 76 8.97 -8.95 -9.28
CA ILE A 76 7.63 -8.55 -9.70
C ILE A 76 6.76 -9.80 -9.73
N LEU A 77 5.66 -9.78 -8.96
CA LEU A 77 4.70 -10.88 -8.84
C LEU A 77 3.55 -10.72 -9.84
N TYR A 78 3.17 -9.48 -10.11
CA TYR A 78 2.12 -9.11 -11.04
C TYR A 78 2.36 -7.70 -11.57
N GLU A 79 2.01 -7.44 -12.82
CA GLU A 79 2.05 -6.12 -13.45
C GLU A 79 1.01 -6.02 -14.55
N ASP A 80 0.28 -4.89 -14.56
CA ASP A 80 -0.56 -4.45 -15.68
C ASP A 80 -0.38 -2.94 -15.94
N GLU A 81 -1.29 -2.32 -16.70
CA GLU A 81 -1.24 -0.88 -17.02
C GLU A 81 -1.53 0.02 -15.81
N ALA A 82 -2.23 -0.48 -14.79
CA ALA A 82 -2.73 0.30 -13.66
C ALA A 82 -1.96 0.05 -12.37
N MET A 83 -1.47 -1.18 -12.14
CA MET A 83 -0.88 -1.59 -10.87
C MET A 83 0.29 -2.57 -11.03
N LEU A 84 1.00 -2.74 -9.93
CA LEU A 84 2.15 -3.64 -9.79
C LEU A 84 2.12 -4.26 -8.39
N ALA A 85 2.36 -5.57 -8.29
CA ALA A 85 2.62 -6.26 -7.04
C ALA A 85 4.07 -6.74 -7.02
N VAL A 86 4.78 -6.46 -5.93
CA VAL A 86 6.21 -6.76 -5.78
C VAL A 86 6.42 -7.54 -4.49
N ASP A 87 7.29 -8.55 -4.53
CA ASP A 87 7.84 -9.18 -3.33
C ASP A 87 8.97 -8.28 -2.79
N LYS A 88 8.70 -7.54 -1.72
CA LYS A 88 9.66 -6.65 -1.09
C LYS A 88 10.63 -7.43 -0.22
N PRO A 89 11.94 -7.32 -0.43
CA PRO A 89 12.91 -7.96 0.47
C PRO A 89 12.90 -7.30 1.85
N GLN A 90 13.40 -8.02 2.83
CA GLN A 90 13.68 -7.51 4.17
C GLN A 90 14.76 -6.42 4.14
N GLY A 91 14.76 -5.51 5.10
CA GLY A 91 15.73 -4.42 5.22
C GLY A 91 15.49 -3.22 4.30
N MET A 92 14.48 -3.29 3.42
CA MET A 92 14.17 -2.24 2.45
C MET A 92 12.93 -1.44 2.85
N LEU A 93 13.02 -0.11 2.83
CA LEU A 93 11.85 0.78 2.93
C LEU A 93 11.03 0.75 1.64
N VAL A 94 9.71 0.92 1.75
CA VAL A 94 8.83 1.03 0.57
C VAL A 94 9.04 2.35 -0.17
N HIS A 95 9.18 3.47 0.57
CA HIS A 95 9.23 4.81 0.00
C HIS A 95 10.33 5.65 0.67
N PRO A 96 10.94 6.61 -0.03
CA PRO A 96 11.88 7.57 0.56
C PRO A 96 11.29 8.29 1.76
N SER A 97 12.14 8.62 2.71
CA SER A 97 11.83 9.42 3.90
C SER A 97 12.81 10.57 4.00
N PHE A 98 12.53 11.55 4.89
CA PHE A 98 13.42 12.68 5.10
C PHE A 98 14.87 12.26 5.41
N SER A 99 15.05 11.20 6.18
CA SER A 99 16.38 10.68 6.57
C SER A 99 16.98 9.69 5.58
N ARG A 100 16.23 9.20 4.61
CA ARG A 100 16.70 8.19 3.64
C ARG A 100 16.00 8.38 2.30
N GLN A 101 16.72 8.98 1.37
CA GLN A 101 16.21 9.33 0.02
C GLN A 101 16.48 8.24 -1.03
N THR A 102 17.31 7.25 -0.69
CA THR A 102 17.81 6.22 -1.61
C THR A 102 17.68 4.81 -1.01
N GLY A 103 17.82 3.79 -1.84
CA GLY A 103 17.79 2.38 -1.44
C GLY A 103 16.40 1.89 -1.05
N THR A 104 15.33 2.53 -1.56
CA THR A 104 13.95 2.12 -1.29
C THR A 104 13.34 1.36 -2.47
N LEU A 105 12.22 0.67 -2.24
CA LEU A 105 11.48 0.01 -3.30
C LEU A 105 11.05 1.02 -4.38
N ALA A 106 10.63 2.22 -3.98
CA ALA A 106 10.21 3.27 -4.91
C ALA A 106 11.36 3.75 -5.82
N ASN A 107 12.59 3.89 -5.28
CA ASN A 107 13.76 4.23 -6.11
C ASN A 107 14.03 3.16 -7.19
N ARG A 108 13.98 1.88 -6.81
CA ARG A 108 14.18 0.76 -7.76
C ARG A 108 13.06 0.64 -8.80
N LEU A 109 11.83 0.95 -8.41
CA LEU A 109 10.70 0.97 -9.34
C LEU A 109 10.84 2.09 -10.36
N LEU A 110 11.32 3.29 -9.97
CA LEU A 110 11.62 4.34 -10.94
C LEU A 110 12.70 3.91 -11.93
N GLY A 111 13.77 3.26 -11.47
CA GLY A 111 14.79 2.71 -12.36
C GLY A 111 14.24 1.63 -13.30
N TYR A 112 13.34 0.80 -12.80
CA TYR A 112 12.62 -0.18 -13.62
C TYR A 112 11.76 0.49 -14.69
N TYR A 113 10.98 1.52 -14.35
CA TYR A 113 10.15 2.26 -15.31
C TYR A 113 10.99 2.97 -16.36
N ASP A 114 12.12 3.56 -15.97
CA ASP A 114 13.06 4.18 -16.92
C ASP A 114 13.59 3.16 -17.94
N ARG A 115 14.03 1.97 -17.50
CA ARG A 115 14.55 0.92 -18.39
C ARG A 115 13.48 0.34 -19.31
N THR A 116 12.24 0.30 -18.87
CA THR A 116 11.11 -0.26 -19.65
C THR A 116 10.34 0.79 -20.43
N GLY A 117 10.76 2.06 -20.40
CA GLY A 117 10.13 3.16 -21.11
C GLY A 117 8.71 3.51 -20.60
N GLN A 118 8.44 3.22 -19.33
CA GLN A 118 7.13 3.47 -18.71
C GLN A 118 7.09 4.85 -18.05
N ALA A 119 6.22 5.73 -18.50
CA ALA A 119 5.95 7.02 -17.87
C ALA A 119 4.96 6.88 -16.71
N CYS A 120 5.38 6.24 -15.61
CA CYS A 120 4.56 5.94 -14.44
C CYS A 120 5.07 6.63 -13.19
N ALA A 121 4.16 6.87 -12.24
CA ALA A 121 4.53 7.24 -10.87
C ALA A 121 4.47 6.03 -9.94
N VAL A 122 5.00 6.15 -8.74
CA VAL A 122 5.02 5.11 -7.73
C VAL A 122 4.08 5.51 -6.59
N HIS A 123 2.91 4.88 -6.53
CA HIS A 123 1.90 5.13 -5.50
C HIS A 123 1.67 3.86 -4.66
N PRO A 124 2.32 3.72 -3.50
CA PRO A 124 2.08 2.56 -2.64
C PRO A 124 0.64 2.52 -2.12
N VAL A 125 -0.08 1.45 -2.42
CA VAL A 125 -1.44 1.19 -1.90
C VAL A 125 -1.39 0.71 -0.45
N SER A 126 -0.31 -0.01 -0.10
CA SER A 126 0.00 -0.41 1.27
C SER A 126 1.49 -0.21 1.54
N ARG A 127 1.84 -0.08 2.81
CA ARG A 127 3.24 -0.01 3.22
C ARG A 127 3.56 -1.16 4.15
N LEU A 128 4.75 -1.69 4.02
CA LEU A 128 5.37 -2.60 4.97
C LEU A 128 6.47 -1.86 5.73
N ASP A 129 6.71 -2.27 6.95
CA ASP A 129 7.87 -1.82 7.72
C ASP A 129 9.18 -2.23 6.98
N ARG A 130 10.29 -1.61 7.31
CA ARG A 130 11.58 -1.88 6.69
C ARG A 130 11.92 -3.37 6.68
N ASP A 131 11.77 -4.02 7.82
CA ASP A 131 12.18 -5.41 8.05
C ASP A 131 11.04 -6.43 7.84
N THR A 132 9.82 -5.97 7.57
CA THR A 132 8.72 -6.80 7.08
C THR A 132 8.90 -7.03 5.58
N PHE A 133 8.81 -8.27 5.13
CA PHE A 133 8.97 -8.65 3.72
C PHE A 133 7.66 -9.16 3.12
N GLY A 134 7.66 -9.45 1.81
CA GLY A 134 6.50 -9.97 1.09
C GLY A 134 5.77 -8.95 0.23
N VAL A 135 4.50 -9.21 -0.06
CA VAL A 135 3.72 -8.52 -1.08
C VAL A 135 3.48 -7.05 -0.75
N VAL A 136 3.88 -6.17 -1.66
CA VAL A 136 3.53 -4.75 -1.69
C VAL A 136 2.77 -4.44 -2.98
N LEU A 137 1.58 -3.88 -2.84
CA LEU A 137 0.78 -3.42 -3.97
C LEU A 137 1.03 -1.94 -4.21
N LEU A 138 1.29 -1.58 -5.47
CA LEU A 138 1.53 -0.21 -5.91
C LEU A 138 0.65 0.11 -7.12
N ALA A 139 0.15 1.34 -7.19
CA ALA A 139 -0.49 1.86 -8.38
C ALA A 139 0.52 2.64 -9.23
N LYS A 140 0.35 2.60 -10.54
CA LYS A 140 1.18 3.28 -11.52
C LYS A 140 0.75 4.73 -11.76
N ASN A 141 -0.42 5.12 -11.27
CA ASN A 141 -0.96 6.48 -11.37
C ASN A 141 -1.92 6.78 -10.21
N ALA A 142 -2.22 8.08 -9.99
CA ALA A 142 -3.06 8.53 -8.88
C ALA A 142 -4.53 8.06 -9.00
N HIS A 143 -5.05 7.81 -10.20
CA HIS A 143 -6.41 7.31 -10.38
C HIS A 143 -6.52 5.86 -9.91
N ALA A 144 -5.65 4.97 -10.42
CA ALA A 144 -5.58 3.59 -9.96
C ALA A 144 -5.33 3.51 -8.45
N HIS A 145 -4.46 4.37 -7.91
CA HIS A 145 -4.23 4.45 -6.46
C HIS A 145 -5.52 4.76 -5.70
N ALA A 146 -6.31 5.76 -6.14
CA ALA A 146 -7.57 6.11 -5.48
C ALA A 146 -8.59 4.95 -5.51
N LEU A 147 -8.70 4.24 -6.64
CA LEU A 147 -9.57 3.07 -6.77
C LEU A 147 -9.12 1.93 -5.87
N LEU A 148 -7.83 1.60 -5.88
CA LEU A 148 -7.26 0.54 -5.06
C LEU A 148 -7.34 0.86 -3.55
N ILE A 149 -7.22 2.13 -3.13
CA ILE A 149 -7.42 2.53 -1.73
C ILE A 149 -8.88 2.37 -1.32
N ALA A 150 -9.83 2.70 -2.19
CA ALA A 150 -11.26 2.59 -1.91
C ALA A 150 -11.79 1.16 -1.94
N ALA A 151 -11.13 0.26 -2.67
CA ALA A 151 -11.51 -1.15 -2.73
C ALA A 151 -11.36 -1.84 -1.37
N GLU A 152 -12.22 -2.81 -1.10
CA GLU A 152 -12.07 -3.70 0.05
C GLU A 152 -10.79 -4.53 -0.12
N LYS A 153 -10.01 -4.63 0.95
CA LYS A 153 -8.73 -5.35 0.96
C LYS A 153 -8.65 -6.28 2.15
N HIS A 154 -8.39 -7.54 1.87
CA HIS A 154 -8.03 -8.52 2.88
C HIS A 154 -6.50 -8.65 2.86
N LYS A 155 -5.87 -8.40 4.00
CA LYS A 155 -4.42 -8.51 4.16
C LYS A 155 -4.12 -9.69 5.05
N THR A 156 -3.30 -10.60 4.56
CA THR A 156 -2.86 -11.76 5.30
C THR A 156 -1.36 -11.72 5.47
N TYR A 157 -0.92 -12.01 6.68
CA TYR A 157 0.50 -12.09 7.01
C TYR A 157 0.79 -13.44 7.66
N HIS A 158 1.97 -13.96 7.43
CA HIS A 158 2.52 -15.06 8.21
C HIS A 158 3.61 -14.53 9.12
N ALA A 159 3.63 -15.00 10.36
CA ALA A 159 4.66 -14.65 11.33
C ALA A 159 5.13 -15.86 12.09
N ALA A 160 6.44 -16.05 12.20
CA ALA A 160 7.00 -16.96 13.19
C ALA A 160 7.14 -16.20 14.52
N VAL A 161 6.55 -16.72 15.58
CA VAL A 161 6.54 -16.12 16.92
C VAL A 161 7.13 -17.05 17.95
N ARG A 162 7.71 -16.49 19.00
CA ARG A 162 8.14 -17.25 20.19
C ARG A 162 6.91 -17.57 21.05
N GLY A 163 6.77 -18.80 21.49
CA GLY A 163 5.67 -19.24 22.36
C GLY A 163 4.51 -19.86 21.59
N VAL A 164 3.49 -20.22 22.34
CA VAL A 164 2.27 -20.90 21.86
C VAL A 164 1.06 -20.09 22.32
N PRO A 165 0.40 -19.37 21.40
CA PRO A 165 -0.78 -18.60 21.77
C PRO A 165 -1.87 -19.47 22.38
N GLN A 166 -2.50 -18.96 23.46
CA GLN A 166 -3.64 -19.58 24.12
C GLN A 166 -4.76 -18.53 24.26
N PRO A 167 -5.89 -18.72 23.59
CA PRO A 167 -6.26 -19.82 22.67
C PRO A 167 -5.46 -19.83 21.37
N PRO A 168 -5.52 -20.91 20.54
CA PRO A 168 -4.75 -21.02 19.31
C PRO A 168 -5.20 -20.05 18.20
N GLU A 169 -6.39 -19.49 18.31
CA GLU A 169 -6.94 -18.46 17.41
C GLU A 169 -7.75 -17.45 18.21
N GLY A 170 -7.87 -16.24 17.68
CA GLY A 170 -8.64 -15.20 18.35
C GLY A 170 -8.49 -13.81 17.73
N MET A 171 -9.00 -12.83 18.47
CA MET A 171 -8.94 -11.42 18.12
C MET A 171 -8.15 -10.65 19.18
N ILE A 172 -7.14 -9.93 18.75
CA ILE A 172 -6.46 -8.95 19.58
C ILE A 172 -7.14 -7.60 19.33
N ASP A 173 -7.88 -7.09 20.31
CA ASP A 173 -8.51 -5.77 20.30
C ASP A 173 -7.81 -4.92 21.36
N ALA A 174 -6.72 -4.27 20.97
CA ALA A 174 -5.83 -3.58 21.90
C ALA A 174 -5.32 -2.27 21.26
N PRO A 175 -5.73 -1.09 21.79
CA PRO A 175 -5.36 0.19 21.22
C PRO A 175 -3.85 0.44 21.24
N ILE A 176 -3.33 1.09 20.21
CA ILE A 176 -1.89 1.33 20.02
C ILE A 176 -1.57 2.81 20.09
N ALA A 177 -0.59 3.17 20.91
CA ALA A 177 -0.03 4.51 21.03
C ALA A 177 1.49 4.53 20.78
N ARG A 178 2.07 5.73 20.71
CA ARG A 178 3.53 5.89 20.83
C ARG A 178 3.95 5.58 22.26
N LEU A 179 5.11 4.97 22.46
CA LEU A 179 5.67 4.72 23.79
C LEU A 179 5.94 6.03 24.55
N SER A 180 6.49 7.03 23.86
CA SER A 180 6.58 8.43 24.28
C SER A 180 6.39 9.34 23.08
N PRO A 181 6.17 10.67 23.24
CA PRO A 181 6.00 11.60 22.11
C PRO A 181 7.16 11.55 21.10
N GLU A 182 8.39 11.39 21.55
CA GLU A 182 9.62 11.37 20.76
C GLU A 182 9.92 9.97 20.22
N SER A 183 9.32 8.92 20.80
CA SER A 183 9.62 7.54 20.44
C SER A 183 8.99 7.13 19.10
N LEU A 184 9.76 6.41 18.30
CA LEU A 184 9.27 5.70 17.14
C LEU A 184 8.58 4.37 17.51
N LEU A 185 8.84 3.86 18.72
CA LEU A 185 8.24 2.64 19.22
C LEU A 185 6.76 2.82 19.53
N ARG A 186 6.04 1.73 19.50
CA ARG A 186 4.61 1.64 19.82
C ARG A 186 4.38 0.72 21.00
N CYS A 187 3.29 0.92 21.70
CA CYS A 187 2.85 0.04 22.78
C CYS A 187 1.33 -0.04 22.80
N VAL A 188 0.82 -1.07 23.46
CA VAL A 188 -0.61 -1.13 23.81
C VAL A 188 -0.86 -0.16 24.97
N ARG A 189 -1.82 0.75 24.81
CA ARG A 189 -2.17 1.73 25.81
C ARG A 189 -3.62 2.19 25.62
N ALA A 190 -4.38 2.34 26.70
CA ALA A 190 -5.82 2.59 26.66
C ALA A 190 -6.23 3.89 25.92
N ASP A 191 -5.36 4.92 25.92
CA ASP A 191 -5.57 6.18 25.19
C ASP A 191 -5.03 6.12 23.75
N GLY A 192 -4.62 4.94 23.28
CA GLY A 192 -4.13 4.71 21.93
C GLY A 192 -5.23 4.73 20.86
N GLN A 193 -4.81 4.68 19.61
CA GLN A 193 -5.73 4.52 18.50
C GLN A 193 -6.29 3.10 18.45
N PRO A 194 -7.60 2.90 18.23
CA PRO A 194 -8.18 1.57 18.09
C PRO A 194 -7.41 0.71 17.08
N ALA A 195 -7.07 -0.50 17.49
CA ALA A 195 -6.31 -1.43 16.67
C ALA A 195 -6.83 -2.86 16.91
N ARG A 196 -7.11 -3.59 15.82
CA ARG A 196 -7.65 -4.94 15.86
C ARG A 196 -6.92 -5.84 14.87
N SER A 197 -6.54 -7.02 15.34
CA SER A 197 -5.88 -8.06 14.52
C SER A 197 -6.45 -9.42 14.86
N ALA A 198 -6.92 -10.17 13.86
CA ALA A 198 -7.21 -11.58 14.03
C ALA A 198 -5.91 -12.39 13.90
N TYR A 199 -5.84 -13.50 14.63
CA TYR A 199 -4.74 -14.45 14.50
C TYR A 199 -5.24 -15.90 14.56
N ARG A 200 -4.51 -16.79 13.89
CA ARG A 200 -4.71 -18.24 13.92
C ARG A 200 -3.36 -18.93 13.89
N THR A 201 -3.14 -19.87 14.80
CA THR A 201 -1.96 -20.72 14.82
C THR A 201 -2.07 -21.78 13.72
N LEU A 202 -1.14 -21.78 12.78
CA LEU A 202 -1.06 -22.76 11.70
C LEU A 202 -0.27 -24.00 12.12
N ARG A 203 0.84 -23.80 12.84
CA ARG A 203 1.75 -24.86 13.31
C ARG A 203 2.49 -24.41 14.54
N THR A 204 2.81 -25.36 15.42
CA THR A 204 3.69 -25.13 16.59
C THR A 204 4.74 -26.25 16.65
N GLU A 205 5.99 -25.85 16.87
CA GLU A 205 7.10 -26.76 16.97
C GLU A 205 8.21 -26.17 17.86
N HIS A 206 8.70 -26.90 18.84
CA HIS A 206 9.79 -26.52 19.74
C HIS A 206 9.62 -25.13 20.39
N GLY A 207 8.39 -24.78 20.80
CA GLY A 207 8.10 -23.48 21.44
C GLY A 207 8.03 -22.29 20.46
N VAL A 208 8.05 -22.55 19.16
CA VAL A 208 7.82 -21.57 18.10
C VAL A 208 6.49 -21.87 17.41
N SER A 209 5.69 -20.84 17.15
CA SER A 209 4.44 -20.97 16.41
C SER A 209 4.50 -20.17 15.11
N LEU A 210 3.97 -20.75 14.03
CA LEU A 210 3.64 -20.04 12.80
C LEU A 210 2.20 -19.54 12.90
N LEU A 211 2.01 -18.24 12.83
CA LEU A 211 0.71 -17.61 12.87
C LEU A 211 0.32 -17.08 11.49
N GLU A 212 -0.95 -17.23 11.15
CA GLU A 212 -1.65 -16.39 10.18
C GLU A 212 -2.24 -15.18 10.92
N LEU A 213 -1.99 -13.98 10.41
CA LEU A 213 -2.41 -12.73 11.01
C LEU A 213 -3.19 -11.89 9.99
N GLN A 214 -4.33 -11.35 10.42
CA GLN A 214 -5.16 -10.47 9.58
C GLN A 214 -5.39 -9.15 10.31
N PRO A 215 -4.70 -8.06 9.93
CA PRO A 215 -4.93 -6.74 10.51
C PRO A 215 -6.23 -6.14 9.98
N LEU A 216 -7.22 -5.91 10.86
CA LEU A 216 -8.49 -5.23 10.53
C LEU A 216 -8.35 -3.71 10.57
N THR A 217 -7.26 -3.21 11.12
CA THR A 217 -6.83 -1.80 11.14
C THR A 217 -5.39 -1.71 10.68
N GLY A 218 -4.89 -0.50 10.37
CA GLY A 218 -3.53 -0.30 9.83
C GLY A 218 -2.68 0.64 10.68
N ARG A 219 -2.40 0.31 11.95
CA ARG A 219 -1.52 1.13 12.81
C ARG A 219 -0.06 0.77 12.61
N THR A 220 0.81 1.76 12.82
CA THR A 220 2.27 1.55 12.74
C THR A 220 2.69 0.43 13.68
N HIS A 221 3.47 -0.53 13.19
CA HIS A 221 3.96 -1.71 13.90
C HIS A 221 2.86 -2.60 14.51
N GLN A 222 1.61 -2.51 14.03
CA GLN A 222 0.45 -3.13 14.68
C GLN A 222 0.64 -4.61 14.98
N LEU A 223 0.96 -5.44 13.98
CA LEU A 223 1.11 -6.88 14.17
C LEU A 223 2.27 -7.21 15.14
N ARG A 224 3.34 -6.46 15.08
CA ARG A 224 4.52 -6.62 15.94
C ARG A 224 4.19 -6.34 17.40
N VAL A 225 3.50 -5.23 17.67
CA VAL A 225 3.02 -4.83 19.00
C VAL A 225 1.99 -5.83 19.52
N HIS A 226 1.03 -6.23 18.68
CA HIS A 226 -0.02 -7.17 19.08
C HIS A 226 0.53 -8.55 19.42
N CYS A 227 1.47 -9.09 18.62
CA CYS A 227 2.12 -10.36 18.94
C CYS A 227 2.93 -10.29 20.24
N ALA A 228 3.66 -9.20 20.47
CA ALA A 228 4.38 -9.00 21.73
C ALA A 228 3.43 -8.87 22.92
N TRP A 229 2.31 -8.16 22.77
CA TRP A 229 1.29 -8.02 23.81
C TRP A 229 0.58 -9.35 24.12
N LEU A 230 0.40 -10.22 23.13
CA LEU A 230 -0.10 -11.58 23.27
C LEU A 230 0.88 -12.50 24.05
N GLY A 231 2.08 -12.03 24.38
CA GLY A 231 3.16 -12.83 24.97
C GLY A 231 3.89 -13.72 23.97
N CYS A 232 3.62 -13.55 22.66
CA CYS A 232 4.21 -14.32 21.58
C CYS A 232 4.92 -13.39 20.57
N PRO A 233 6.06 -12.75 20.94
CA PRO A 233 6.73 -11.79 20.07
C PRO A 233 7.25 -12.45 18.78
N ILE A 234 7.24 -11.66 17.69
CA ILE A 234 7.74 -12.11 16.37
C ILE A 234 9.24 -12.36 16.46
N LEU A 235 9.69 -13.51 15.98
CA LEU A 235 11.10 -13.87 15.96
C LEU A 235 11.93 -12.88 15.14
N GLY A 236 13.11 -12.54 15.64
CA GLY A 236 14.02 -11.60 14.99
C GLY A 236 13.57 -10.13 15.05
N ASP A 237 12.52 -9.81 15.82
CA ASP A 237 12.11 -8.43 16.06
C ASP A 237 12.88 -7.80 17.23
N PRO A 238 13.88 -6.92 16.98
CA PRO A 238 14.72 -6.38 18.03
C PRO A 238 14.00 -5.33 18.90
N GLN A 239 12.85 -4.83 18.44
CA GLN A 239 12.14 -3.75 19.12
C GLN A 239 11.06 -4.24 20.10
N TYR A 240 10.51 -5.44 19.83
CA TYR A 240 9.36 -5.96 20.58
C TYR A 240 9.61 -7.33 21.22
N GLY A 241 10.88 -7.64 21.51
CA GLY A 241 11.24 -8.79 22.34
C GLY A 241 11.55 -10.10 21.60
N GLY A 242 11.68 -10.05 20.28
CA GLY A 242 12.03 -11.22 19.47
C GLY A 242 13.53 -11.36 19.12
N ALA A 243 14.41 -10.52 19.68
CA ALA A 243 15.80 -10.36 19.23
C ALA A 243 16.71 -11.57 19.38
N GLU A 244 16.45 -12.47 20.32
CA GLU A 244 17.37 -13.58 20.67
C GLU A 244 17.34 -14.77 19.68
N SER A 245 16.61 -14.68 18.60
CA SER A 245 16.35 -15.82 17.71
C SER A 245 17.41 -16.05 16.64
N GLY A 246 18.63 -15.51 16.73
CA GLY A 246 19.76 -15.86 15.84
C GLY A 246 19.46 -15.98 14.33
N GLY A 247 18.28 -15.59 13.91
CA GLY A 247 17.77 -15.75 12.56
C GLY A 247 18.01 -14.51 11.67
N PRO A 248 17.61 -14.57 10.40
CA PRO A 248 17.93 -13.54 9.39
C PRO A 248 17.14 -12.23 9.57
N GLY A 249 16.66 -11.89 10.77
CA GLY A 249 15.86 -10.71 11.08
C GLY A 249 14.39 -11.01 11.34
N GLN A 250 13.54 -9.97 11.32
CA GLN A 250 12.12 -10.05 11.68
C GLN A 250 11.35 -11.04 10.78
N GLN A 251 10.77 -12.07 11.38
CA GLN A 251 10.04 -13.14 10.67
C GLN A 251 8.56 -12.76 10.50
N LEU A 252 8.29 -11.72 9.72
CA LEU A 252 6.94 -11.23 9.37
C LEU A 252 6.85 -11.02 7.86
N CYS A 253 5.98 -11.79 7.22
CA CYS A 253 5.77 -11.81 5.77
C CYS A 253 4.34 -11.41 5.41
N ALA A 254 4.16 -10.43 4.53
CA ALA A 254 2.89 -10.17 3.86
C ALA A 254 2.70 -11.19 2.74
N VAL A 255 1.64 -12.00 2.78
CA VAL A 255 1.39 -13.07 1.80
C VAL A 255 0.26 -12.73 0.82
N SER A 256 -0.67 -11.81 1.23
CA SER A 256 -1.71 -11.27 0.34
C SER A 256 -2.21 -9.93 0.85
#